data_7b0ad3f54a0bb50f2337400a90fd937b
#
_entry.id   7b0ad3f54a0bb50f2337400a90fd937b
#
_cell.length_a   1.000
_cell.length_b   1.000
_cell.length_c   1.000
_cell.angle_alpha   90.00
_cell.angle_beta   90.00
_cell.angle_gamma   90.00
#
_symmetry.space_group_name_H-M   'P 1'
#
loop_
_entity.id
_entity.type
_entity.pdbx_description
1 polymer ?
#
loop_
_entity_poly.entity_id
_entity_poly.type
_entity_poly.pdbx_seq_one_letter_code
_entity_poly.pdbx_strand_id
1 'polypeptide(L)'
;MKLAGTQTFLAPRQKVWAFLTDPHCLAKCMPGCEKLETVGENEYRGIINVGLAAVKGVYNGKLKLDEMRPPTHYKMMLDGKGKQGFIKGSGTLDLEEPNGHTLLKYSGDVQIGGPLSNVGQRMIDGAAKMMIGQFFTAMAAEVKAMPGEEVRQGVLINLWRSLLKFIREKFVGLFSRKDRQV
;
A
#
# COMPACT_ATOMS: atom_id res chain seq x y z
N MET A 1 2.69 2.84 -23.56
CA MET A 1 1.59 1.90 -23.30
C MET A 1 0.68 2.48 -22.24
N LYS A 2 -0.61 2.57 -22.50
CA LYS A 2 -1.59 3.06 -21.52
C LYS A 2 -2.20 1.90 -20.75
N LEU A 3 -2.30 2.02 -19.45
CA LEU A 3 -2.95 1.09 -18.54
C LEU A 3 -4.04 1.84 -17.78
N ALA A 4 -5.23 1.27 -17.70
CA ALA A 4 -6.31 1.81 -16.88
C ALA A 4 -7.25 0.68 -16.47
N GLY A 5 -7.89 0.85 -15.33
CA GLY A 5 -8.87 -0.09 -14.83
C GLY A 5 -9.45 0.32 -13.49
N THR A 6 -10.29 -0.56 -12.98
CA THR A 6 -10.93 -0.40 -11.67
C THR A 6 -10.85 -1.70 -10.88
N GLN A 7 -10.80 -1.60 -9.56
CA GLN A 7 -10.85 -2.73 -8.64
C GLN A 7 -11.73 -2.37 -7.45
N THR A 8 -12.64 -3.27 -7.09
CA THR A 8 -13.47 -3.12 -5.89
C THR A 8 -12.90 -3.97 -4.75
N PHE A 9 -12.80 -3.36 -3.56
CA PHE A 9 -12.42 -4.02 -2.31
C PHE A 9 -13.59 -3.96 -1.33
N LEU A 10 -13.93 -5.10 -0.73
CA LEU A 10 -14.96 -5.20 0.31
C LEU A 10 -14.38 -4.73 1.67
N ALA A 11 -13.89 -3.50 1.71
CA ALA A 11 -13.26 -2.90 2.87
C ALA A 11 -13.35 -1.36 2.80
N PRO A 12 -13.32 -0.66 3.95
CA PRO A 12 -13.28 0.80 4.01
C PRO A 12 -12.03 1.37 3.33
N ARG A 13 -12.16 2.56 2.78
CA ARG A 13 -11.10 3.26 2.04
C ARG A 13 -9.83 3.46 2.85
N GLN A 14 -9.93 3.81 4.13
CA GLN A 14 -8.77 3.95 5.01
C GLN A 14 -7.93 2.68 5.08
N LYS A 15 -8.59 1.53 5.13
CA LYS A 15 -7.91 0.23 5.20
C LYS A 15 -7.19 -0.08 3.91
N VAL A 16 -7.83 0.16 2.76
CA VAL A 16 -7.23 0.00 1.44
C VAL A 16 -6.06 0.97 1.23
N TRP A 17 -6.22 2.22 1.67
CA TRP A 17 -5.17 3.24 1.64
C TRP A 17 -3.94 2.82 2.46
N ALA A 18 -4.15 2.43 3.73
CA ALA A 18 -3.07 1.99 4.61
C ALA A 18 -2.28 0.82 3.99
N PHE A 19 -2.98 -0.11 3.32
CA PHE A 19 -2.35 -1.21 2.61
C PHE A 19 -1.50 -0.73 1.43
N LEU A 20 -2.03 0.16 0.60
CA LEU A 20 -1.36 0.68 -0.61
C LEU A 20 -0.17 1.58 -0.34
N THR A 21 -0.02 2.07 0.89
CA THR A 21 1.09 2.92 1.32
C THR A 21 2.07 2.24 2.26
N ASP A 22 1.82 0.97 2.63
CA ASP A 22 2.73 0.17 3.43
C ASP A 22 3.64 -0.70 2.53
N PRO A 23 4.97 -0.51 2.57
CA PRO A 23 5.90 -1.25 1.74
C PRO A 23 5.91 -2.76 2.02
N HIS A 24 5.65 -3.20 3.26
CA HIS A 24 5.58 -4.63 3.58
C HIS A 24 4.35 -5.28 2.95
N CYS A 25 3.21 -4.59 2.99
CA CYS A 25 1.98 -5.05 2.35
C CYS A 25 2.13 -5.10 0.83
N LEU A 26 2.72 -4.06 0.24
CA LEU A 26 3.01 -4.00 -1.20
C LEU A 26 3.93 -5.14 -1.65
N ALA A 27 5.05 -5.36 -0.93
CA ALA A 27 6.01 -6.42 -1.24
C ALA A 27 5.34 -7.80 -1.24
N LYS A 28 4.47 -8.06 -0.26
CA LYS A 28 3.77 -9.33 -0.11
C LYS A 28 2.84 -9.65 -1.28
N CYS A 29 2.23 -8.63 -1.86
CA CYS A 29 1.27 -8.80 -2.96
C CYS A 29 1.86 -8.65 -4.35
N MET A 30 3.05 -8.05 -4.47
CA MET A 30 3.70 -7.85 -5.76
C MET A 30 4.28 -9.16 -6.29
N PRO A 31 3.80 -9.67 -7.45
CA PRO A 31 4.30 -10.92 -8.00
C PRO A 31 5.80 -10.89 -8.28
N GLY A 32 6.54 -11.83 -7.72
CA GLY A 32 7.98 -11.94 -7.88
C GLY A 32 8.80 -10.89 -7.11
N CYS A 33 8.20 -10.16 -6.19
CA CYS A 33 8.94 -9.23 -5.33
C CYS A 33 9.85 -10.00 -4.38
N GLU A 34 11.17 -9.85 -4.54
CA GLU A 34 12.17 -10.43 -3.64
C GLU A 34 12.53 -9.47 -2.51
N LYS A 35 12.44 -8.17 -2.79
CA LYS A 35 12.81 -7.12 -1.84
C LYS A 35 12.09 -5.81 -2.16
N LEU A 36 11.64 -5.10 -1.12
CA LEU A 36 11.16 -3.73 -1.21
C LEU A 36 11.58 -2.98 0.06
N GLU A 37 12.39 -1.95 -0.09
CA GLU A 37 12.95 -1.16 1.01
C GLU A 37 12.57 0.31 0.86
N THR A 38 12.27 0.96 1.98
CA THR A 38 12.12 2.41 2.06
C THR A 38 13.50 3.05 1.98
N VAL A 39 13.70 3.97 1.04
CA VAL A 39 14.97 4.69 0.84
C VAL A 39 14.85 6.20 1.04
N GLY A 40 13.63 6.69 1.23
CA GLY A 40 13.30 8.09 1.48
C GLY A 40 11.83 8.25 1.83
N GLU A 41 11.39 9.47 2.03
CA GLU A 41 9.96 9.76 2.26
C GLU A 41 9.18 9.41 0.99
N ASN A 42 8.24 8.45 1.11
CA ASN A 42 7.44 7.93 0.00
C ASN A 42 8.27 7.39 -1.18
N GLU A 43 9.53 7.01 -0.95
CA GLU A 43 10.44 6.46 -1.94
C GLU A 43 10.88 5.05 -1.54
N TYR A 44 10.77 4.13 -2.49
CA TYR A 44 11.07 2.71 -2.29
C TYR A 44 12.03 2.21 -3.36
N ARG A 45 12.86 1.25 -3.00
CA ARG A 45 13.70 0.49 -3.92
C ARG A 45 13.35 -0.98 -3.80
N GLY A 46 13.18 -1.64 -4.95
CA GLY A 46 12.81 -3.05 -4.97
C GLY A 46 13.56 -3.88 -5.98
N ILE A 47 13.53 -5.19 -5.76
CA ILE A 47 13.98 -6.22 -6.69
C ILE A 47 12.80 -7.10 -7.00
N ILE A 48 12.48 -7.23 -8.28
CA ILE A 48 11.36 -8.04 -8.77
C ILE A 48 11.92 -9.08 -9.77
N ASN A 49 11.65 -10.35 -9.51
CA ASN A 49 11.98 -11.47 -10.39
C ASN A 49 10.72 -11.87 -11.16
N VAL A 50 10.63 -11.43 -12.40
CA VAL A 50 9.47 -11.70 -13.25
C VAL A 50 9.65 -13.05 -13.94
N GLY A 51 8.73 -13.98 -13.69
CA GLY A 51 8.73 -15.33 -14.27
C GLY A 51 7.95 -15.47 -15.58
N LEU A 52 7.29 -14.41 -16.07
CA LEU A 52 6.48 -14.46 -17.29
C LEU A 52 7.37 -14.49 -18.53
N ALA A 53 7.18 -15.48 -19.39
CA ALA A 53 8.06 -15.79 -20.55
C ALA A 53 8.43 -14.56 -21.40
N ALA A 54 7.46 -13.70 -21.68
CA ALA A 54 7.64 -12.51 -22.52
C ALA A 54 8.57 -11.45 -21.90
N VAL A 55 8.57 -11.34 -20.57
CA VAL A 55 9.27 -10.28 -19.81
C VAL A 55 10.15 -10.87 -18.69
N LYS A 56 10.52 -12.15 -18.81
CA LYS A 56 11.28 -12.87 -17.80
C LYS A 56 12.61 -12.18 -17.50
N GLY A 57 12.87 -11.96 -16.21
CA GLY A 57 14.13 -11.39 -15.74
C GLY A 57 14.04 -10.76 -14.36
N VAL A 58 15.20 -10.41 -13.84
CA VAL A 58 15.32 -9.65 -12.59
C VAL A 58 15.43 -8.17 -12.91
N TYR A 59 14.57 -7.38 -12.27
CA TYR A 59 14.50 -5.94 -12.42
C TYR A 59 14.75 -5.25 -11.09
N ASN A 60 15.67 -4.30 -11.08
CA ASN A 60 15.88 -3.38 -9.97
C ASN A 60 15.05 -2.14 -10.21
N GLY A 61 14.14 -1.82 -9.31
CA GLY A 61 13.17 -0.75 -9.47
C GLY A 61 13.26 0.31 -8.37
N LYS A 62 12.83 1.50 -8.74
CA LYS A 62 12.50 2.58 -7.82
C LYS A 62 11.03 2.91 -7.99
N LEU A 63 10.34 3.07 -6.87
CA LEU A 63 8.96 3.53 -6.80
C LEU A 63 8.92 4.78 -5.94
N LYS A 64 8.27 5.83 -6.44
CA LYS A 64 7.99 7.05 -5.69
C LYS A 64 6.49 7.31 -5.69
N LEU A 65 5.94 7.64 -4.52
CA LEU A 65 4.58 8.14 -4.38
C LEU A 65 4.64 9.66 -4.23
N ASP A 66 3.79 10.35 -4.97
CA ASP A 66 3.72 11.81 -5.05
C ASP A 66 2.26 12.28 -5.07
N GLU A 67 2.00 13.57 -4.95
CA GLU A 67 0.67 14.18 -4.98
C GLU A 67 -0.31 13.51 -4.00
N MET A 68 0.18 13.04 -2.86
CA MET A 68 -0.60 12.26 -1.90
C MET A 68 -1.70 13.10 -1.24
N ARG A 69 -2.95 12.63 -1.36
CA ARG A 69 -4.15 13.18 -0.69
C ARG A 69 -4.84 12.07 0.09
N PRO A 70 -4.33 11.72 1.29
CA PRO A 70 -4.91 10.64 2.07
C PRO A 70 -6.37 10.88 2.41
N PRO A 71 -7.24 9.88 2.35
CA PRO A 71 -7.04 8.52 1.83
C PRO A 71 -7.59 8.35 0.40
N THR A 72 -7.52 9.36 -0.47
CA THR A 72 -8.28 9.41 -1.72
C THR A 72 -7.46 9.30 -2.99
N HIS A 73 -6.21 9.81 -2.99
CA HIS A 73 -5.45 9.94 -4.23
C HIS A 73 -3.96 9.90 -3.98
N TYR A 74 -3.21 9.29 -4.88
CA TYR A 74 -1.79 9.52 -5.08
C TYR A 74 -1.35 9.23 -6.52
N LYS A 75 -0.23 9.82 -6.88
CA LYS A 75 0.50 9.52 -8.11
C LYS A 75 1.70 8.64 -7.80
N MET A 76 1.98 7.67 -8.64
CA MET A 76 3.16 6.82 -8.53
C MET A 76 4.06 7.01 -9.74
N MET A 77 5.35 6.94 -9.51
CA MET A 77 6.39 6.91 -10.54
C MET A 77 7.25 5.67 -10.35
N LEU A 78 7.45 4.92 -11.44
CA LEU A 78 8.21 3.69 -11.46
C LEU A 78 9.39 3.82 -12.45
N ASP A 79 10.59 3.43 -12.03
CA ASP A 79 11.76 3.26 -12.87
C ASP A 79 12.41 1.90 -12.57
N GLY A 80 12.28 0.96 -13.48
CA GLY A 80 12.80 -0.41 -13.36
C GLY A 80 13.84 -0.71 -14.46
N LYS A 81 14.95 -1.34 -14.08
CA LYS A 81 16.02 -1.74 -14.99
C LYS A 81 16.42 -3.18 -14.77
N GLY A 82 16.61 -3.91 -15.85
CA GLY A 82 17.09 -5.29 -15.88
C GLY A 82 17.95 -5.57 -17.11
N LYS A 83 18.46 -6.79 -17.22
CA LYS A 83 19.26 -7.21 -18.39
C LYS A 83 18.46 -7.15 -19.70
N GLN A 84 17.14 -7.30 -19.63
CA GLN A 84 16.23 -7.28 -20.80
C GLN A 84 15.85 -5.87 -21.24
N GLY A 85 16.22 -4.84 -20.49
CA GLY A 85 15.89 -3.45 -20.79
C GLY A 85 15.38 -2.68 -19.58
N PHE A 86 14.57 -1.67 -19.84
CA PHE A 86 14.02 -0.83 -18.79
C PHE A 86 12.50 -0.65 -18.95
N ILE A 87 11.86 -0.35 -17.84
CA ILE A 87 10.44 -0.02 -17.72
C ILE A 87 10.34 1.27 -16.93
N LYS A 88 9.77 2.31 -17.49
CA LYS A 88 9.44 3.55 -16.79
C LYS A 88 7.93 3.79 -16.85
N GLY A 89 7.36 4.21 -15.76
CA GLY A 89 5.93 4.46 -15.71
C GLY A 89 5.56 5.57 -14.76
N SER A 90 4.43 6.18 -15.04
CA SER A 90 3.72 7.03 -14.09
C SER A 90 2.24 6.67 -14.12
N GLY A 91 1.60 6.76 -12.97
CA GLY A 91 0.19 6.46 -12.86
C GLY A 91 -0.44 7.15 -11.67
N THR A 92 -1.76 7.22 -11.68
CA THR A 92 -2.59 7.75 -10.60
C THR A 92 -3.48 6.64 -10.05
N LEU A 93 -3.71 6.70 -8.76
CA LEU A 93 -4.69 5.86 -8.08
C LEU A 93 -5.66 6.77 -7.33
N ASP A 94 -6.94 6.55 -7.58
CA ASP A 94 -8.05 7.26 -6.96
C ASP A 94 -8.93 6.26 -6.20
N LEU A 95 -9.25 6.56 -4.94
CA LEU A 95 -10.07 5.72 -4.09
C LEU A 95 -11.38 6.43 -3.73
N GLU A 96 -12.48 5.83 -4.12
CA GLU A 96 -13.84 6.22 -3.75
C GLU A 96 -14.42 5.19 -2.78
N GLU A 97 -15.39 5.60 -1.95
CA GLU A 97 -16.02 4.68 -0.97
C GLU A 97 -17.55 4.68 -1.11
N PRO A 98 -18.10 4.05 -2.14
CA PRO A 98 -19.53 3.84 -2.23
C PRO A 98 -19.95 2.71 -1.27
N ASN A 99 -20.90 3.02 -0.36
CA ASN A 99 -21.58 2.03 0.49
C ASN A 99 -20.62 1.17 1.36
N GLY A 100 -19.54 1.75 1.89
CA GLY A 100 -18.59 1.05 2.77
C GLY A 100 -17.62 0.09 2.05
N HIS A 101 -17.60 0.11 0.72
CA HIS A 101 -16.64 -0.60 -0.12
C HIS A 101 -15.73 0.39 -0.81
N THR A 102 -14.50 0.00 -1.09
CA THR A 102 -13.58 0.88 -1.82
C THR A 102 -13.59 0.55 -3.31
N LEU A 103 -13.90 1.53 -4.14
CA LEU A 103 -13.65 1.50 -5.58
C LEU A 103 -12.33 2.20 -5.86
N LEU A 104 -11.32 1.42 -6.24
CA LEU A 104 -10.03 1.91 -6.69
C LEU A 104 -10.08 2.06 -8.22
N LYS A 105 -9.75 3.25 -8.71
CA LYS A 105 -9.53 3.56 -10.13
C LYS A 105 -8.04 3.80 -10.33
N TYR A 106 -7.47 3.20 -11.36
CA TYR A 106 -6.07 3.43 -11.70
C TYR A 106 -5.92 3.77 -13.18
N SER A 107 -4.97 4.64 -13.47
CA SER A 107 -4.56 4.94 -14.83
C SER A 107 -3.06 5.23 -14.87
N GLY A 108 -2.41 4.94 -16.00
CA GLY A 108 -0.99 5.22 -16.13
C GLY A 108 -0.46 5.01 -17.52
N ASP A 109 0.72 5.58 -17.73
CA ASP A 109 1.52 5.41 -18.94
C ASP A 109 2.82 4.69 -18.61
N VAL A 110 3.17 3.69 -19.43
CA VAL A 110 4.39 2.89 -19.29
C VAL A 110 5.20 2.96 -20.58
N GLN A 111 6.48 3.27 -20.42
CA GLN A 111 7.51 3.24 -21.48
C GLN A 111 8.41 2.03 -21.25
N ILE A 112 8.73 1.33 -22.32
CA ILE A 112 9.58 0.15 -22.32
C ILE A 112 10.67 0.34 -23.35
N GLY A 113 11.89 -0.01 -22.99
CA GLY A 113 13.02 0.13 -23.89
C GLY A 113 14.04 -0.99 -23.75
N GLY A 114 15.03 -0.98 -24.65
CA GLY A 114 16.01 -2.03 -24.79
C GLY A 114 15.46 -3.29 -25.49
N PRO A 115 16.10 -4.45 -25.39
CA PRO A 115 15.65 -5.72 -25.98
C PRO A 115 14.19 -6.07 -25.65
N LEU A 116 13.70 -5.63 -24.49
CA LEU A 116 12.32 -5.85 -24.06
C LEU A 116 11.28 -5.25 -25.02
N SER A 117 11.61 -4.13 -25.70
CA SER A 117 10.70 -3.51 -26.67
C SER A 117 10.46 -4.37 -27.92
N ASN A 118 11.33 -5.34 -28.21
CA ASN A 118 11.20 -6.24 -29.36
C ASN A 118 10.24 -7.42 -29.12
N VAL A 119 9.77 -7.60 -27.88
CA VAL A 119 8.86 -8.70 -27.51
C VAL A 119 7.48 -8.57 -28.18
N GLY A 120 7.10 -7.35 -28.56
CA GLY A 120 5.80 -7.04 -29.17
C GLY A 120 4.76 -6.59 -28.14
N GLN A 121 4.03 -5.54 -28.52
CA GLN A 121 3.10 -4.80 -27.65
C GLN A 121 2.07 -5.71 -26.98
N ARG A 122 1.46 -6.64 -27.73
CA ARG A 122 0.41 -7.54 -27.21
C ARG A 122 0.91 -8.43 -26.05
N MET A 123 2.15 -8.92 -26.16
CA MET A 123 2.72 -9.79 -25.13
C MET A 123 3.04 -8.99 -23.86
N ILE A 124 3.52 -7.76 -24.01
CA ILE A 124 3.80 -6.85 -22.90
C ILE A 124 2.50 -6.43 -22.21
N ASP A 125 1.46 -6.06 -22.98
CA ASP A 125 0.13 -5.74 -22.44
C ASP A 125 -0.47 -6.92 -21.66
N GLY A 126 -0.33 -8.14 -22.18
CA GLY A 126 -0.77 -9.36 -21.52
C GLY A 126 -0.04 -9.60 -20.20
N ALA A 127 1.28 -9.44 -20.17
CA ALA A 127 2.09 -9.59 -18.97
C ALA A 127 1.73 -8.53 -17.92
N ALA A 128 1.58 -7.26 -18.31
CA ALA A 128 1.19 -6.18 -17.41
C ALA A 128 -0.19 -6.43 -16.79
N LYS A 129 -1.20 -6.79 -17.60
CA LYS A 129 -2.54 -7.11 -17.11
C LYS A 129 -2.54 -8.29 -16.13
N MET A 130 -1.73 -9.32 -16.42
CA MET A 130 -1.61 -10.48 -15.54
C MET A 130 -0.99 -10.10 -14.19
N MET A 131 0.10 -9.32 -14.19
CA MET A 131 0.75 -8.87 -12.96
C MET A 131 -0.17 -7.98 -12.11
N ILE A 132 -0.88 -7.05 -12.73
CA ILE A 132 -1.87 -6.19 -12.06
C ILE A 132 -2.99 -7.04 -11.46
N GLY A 133 -3.52 -8.01 -12.20
CA GLY A 133 -4.56 -8.92 -11.72
C GLY A 133 -4.11 -9.75 -10.52
N GLN A 134 -2.91 -10.33 -10.58
CA GLN A 134 -2.33 -11.08 -9.47
C GLN A 134 -2.11 -10.20 -8.24
N PHE A 135 -1.59 -8.98 -8.42
CA PHE A 135 -1.41 -8.02 -7.35
C PHE A 135 -2.74 -7.70 -6.64
N PHE A 136 -3.77 -7.34 -7.38
CA PHE A 136 -5.07 -7.01 -6.79
C PHE A 136 -5.78 -8.21 -6.18
N THR A 137 -5.61 -9.41 -6.72
CA THR A 137 -6.14 -10.65 -6.14
C THR A 137 -5.49 -10.92 -4.77
N ALA A 138 -4.16 -10.83 -4.70
CA ALA A 138 -3.42 -10.99 -3.45
C ALA A 138 -3.79 -9.90 -2.43
N MET A 139 -3.85 -8.64 -2.89
CA MET A 139 -4.24 -7.51 -2.06
C MET A 139 -5.65 -7.66 -1.48
N ALA A 140 -6.63 -8.12 -2.27
CA ALA A 140 -7.99 -8.31 -1.79
C ALA A 140 -8.06 -9.35 -0.66
N ALA A 141 -7.28 -10.43 -0.75
CA ALA A 141 -7.18 -11.43 0.30
C ALA A 141 -6.55 -10.86 1.58
N GLU A 142 -5.45 -10.12 1.47
CA GLU A 142 -4.74 -9.52 2.60
C GLU A 142 -5.55 -8.42 3.29
N VAL A 143 -6.16 -7.53 2.52
CA VAL A 143 -7.03 -6.47 3.06
C VAL A 143 -8.21 -7.06 3.83
N LYS A 144 -8.77 -8.18 3.37
CA LYS A 144 -9.84 -8.90 4.09
C LYS A 144 -9.32 -9.50 5.40
N ALA A 145 -8.09 -10.02 5.42
CA ALA A 145 -7.47 -10.64 6.59
C ALA A 145 -7.01 -9.63 7.66
N MET A 146 -6.79 -8.37 7.31
CA MET A 146 -6.40 -7.33 8.27
C MET A 146 -7.50 -7.11 9.31
N PRO A 147 -7.17 -7.00 10.63
CA PRO A 147 -8.14 -6.64 11.66
C PRO A 147 -8.79 -5.29 11.33
N GLY A 148 -10.11 -5.19 11.50
CA GLY A 148 -10.82 -3.90 11.35
C GLY A 148 -10.36 -2.88 12.39
N GLU A 149 -10.36 -1.60 12.04
CA GLU A 149 -9.97 -0.48 12.94
C GLU A 149 -10.82 -0.40 14.22
N GLU A 150 -12.01 -0.98 14.24
CA GLU A 150 -12.89 -1.00 15.43
C GLU A 150 -12.21 -1.61 16.68
N VAL A 151 -11.29 -2.56 16.49
CA VAL A 151 -10.57 -3.18 17.61
C VAL A 151 -9.49 -2.25 18.16
N ARG A 152 -8.87 -1.39 17.34
CA ARG A 152 -7.83 -0.46 17.81
C ARG A 152 -8.40 0.74 18.57
N GLN A 153 -9.52 1.30 18.13
CA GLN A 153 -10.15 2.42 18.84
C GLN A 153 -10.73 1.98 20.18
N GLY A 154 -11.35 0.81 20.24
CA GLY A 154 -11.88 0.26 21.49
C GLY A 154 -10.80 -0.03 22.54
N VAL A 155 -9.65 -0.57 22.12
CA VAL A 155 -8.52 -0.86 23.01
C VAL A 155 -7.85 0.42 23.52
N LEU A 156 -7.63 1.42 22.64
CA LEU A 156 -7.05 2.70 23.05
C LEU A 156 -7.98 3.49 23.99
N ILE A 157 -9.29 3.53 23.72
CA ILE A 157 -10.26 4.21 24.60
C ILE A 157 -10.34 3.52 25.96
N ASN A 158 -10.30 2.19 26.01
CA ASN A 158 -10.30 1.44 27.27
C ASN A 158 -8.99 1.60 28.05
N LEU A 159 -7.83 1.65 27.39
CA LEU A 159 -6.54 1.95 28.00
C LEU A 159 -6.51 3.38 28.58
N TRP A 160 -6.98 4.38 27.85
CA TRP A 160 -7.07 5.76 28.32
C TRP A 160 -8.05 5.91 29.49
N ARG A 161 -9.20 5.23 29.45
CA ARG A 161 -10.17 5.21 30.57
C ARG A 161 -9.58 4.55 31.82
N SER A 162 -8.86 3.45 31.66
CA SER A 162 -8.17 2.77 32.78
C SER A 162 -7.07 3.64 33.36
N LEU A 163 -6.28 4.31 32.52
CA LEU A 163 -5.22 5.22 32.96
C LEU A 163 -5.76 6.44 33.70
N LEU A 164 -6.83 7.06 33.21
CA LEU A 164 -7.51 8.18 33.88
C LEU A 164 -8.13 7.76 35.21
N LYS A 165 -8.69 6.55 35.30
CA LYS A 165 -9.23 6.01 36.55
C LYS A 165 -8.13 5.81 37.59
N PHE A 166 -6.98 5.27 37.18
CA PHE A 166 -5.81 5.03 38.05
C PHE A 166 -5.17 6.34 38.53
N ILE A 167 -5.10 7.37 37.67
CA ILE A 167 -4.60 8.71 38.05
C ILE A 167 -5.58 9.37 39.03
N ARG A 168 -6.89 9.26 38.82
CA ARG A 168 -7.90 9.85 39.71
C ARG A 168 -7.89 9.20 41.10
N GLU A 169 -7.73 7.90 41.18
CA GLU A 169 -7.66 7.19 42.48
C GLU A 169 -6.39 7.52 43.28
N LYS A 170 -5.25 7.73 42.60
CA LYS A 170 -4.00 8.17 43.30
C LYS A 170 -4.06 9.62 43.72
N PHE A 171 -4.70 10.51 42.96
CA PHE A 171 -4.80 11.94 43.34
C PHE A 171 -5.78 12.17 44.51
N VAL A 172 -6.87 11.41 44.60
CA VAL A 172 -7.83 11.52 45.71
C VAL A 172 -7.18 11.02 47.03
N GLY A 173 -6.30 10.01 46.97
CA GLY A 173 -5.59 9.50 48.14
C GLY A 173 -4.52 10.45 48.68
N LEU A 174 -4.01 11.38 47.88
CA LEU A 174 -2.98 12.32 48.29
C LEU A 174 -3.55 13.56 49.03
N PHE A 175 -4.78 13.95 48.74
CA PHE A 175 -5.43 15.10 49.36
C PHE A 175 -6.12 14.78 50.70
N SER A 176 -6.40 13.48 50.98
CA SER A 176 -7.07 13.06 52.23
C SER A 176 -6.10 12.87 53.42
N ARG A 177 -4.80 13.12 53.25
CA ARG A 177 -3.79 12.93 54.34
C ARG A 177 -3.31 14.22 55.03
N LYS A 178 -3.88 15.40 54.69
CA LYS A 178 -3.38 16.69 55.20
C LYS A 178 -4.26 17.36 56.26
N ASP A 179 -5.38 16.75 56.67
CA ASP A 179 -6.27 17.31 57.71
C ASP A 179 -6.40 16.38 58.95
N ARG A 180 -5.26 15.95 59.53
CA ARG A 180 -5.24 15.37 60.88
C ARG A 180 -3.92 15.64 61.54
N GLN A 181 -3.68 16.91 61.85
CA GLN A 181 -2.83 17.33 62.97
C GLN A 181 -3.10 18.82 63.22
N VAL A 182 -4.02 19.15 64.06
CA VAL A 182 -4.05 20.19 65.08
C VAL A 182 -4.91 19.68 66.23
#